data_2292254756be1365d118cd0a03206db1
#
_entry.id   2292254756be1365d118cd0a03206db1
#
_cell.length_a   1.000
_cell.length_b   1.000
_cell.length_c   1.000
_cell.angle_alpha   90.00
_cell.angle_beta   90.00
_cell.angle_gamma   90.00
#
_symmetry.space_group_name_H-M   'P 1'
#
loop_
_entity.id
_entity.type
_entity.pdbx_description
1 polymer ?
#
loop_
_entity_poly.entity_id
_entity_poly.type
_entity_poly.pdbx_seq_one_letter_code
_entity_poly.pdbx_strand_id
1 'polypeptide(L)'
;MNNVKESIIVAFAFVGVVVGAGFATGQEIFQFFTSHGIYSIGGIFITGLILTLGGIFVLNTGFRLKSQNHSESIRYYLHPTIAKLFDIILTVFLFSLAIIMTAGGASTINESFGLPFWLSSFILVILILITLFLKFDRLIAVLGGVTPFLVAVVVMIAVYYFITGDLNFSDVSQYSNQNKSISPGWWFDAINYASLQIAAAFSFLTVMGGKLRYQSSTIYGGLIGGIIVTLLLLLINFGLVTEFNQIKEAALPSLLLAKQISPSIGIIMSVIMVLVIYNTVVGLSLIHISERAGKAD
;
A
#
# COMPACT_ATOMS: atom_id res chain seq x y z
N MET A 1 -15.49 8.13 -22.39
CA MET A 1 -14.10 8.12 -21.89
C MET A 1 -13.28 7.28 -22.87
N ASN A 2 -12.12 7.74 -23.32
CA ASN A 2 -11.27 6.96 -24.23
C ASN A 2 -10.57 5.84 -23.42
N ASN A 3 -10.30 4.69 -24.05
CA ASN A 3 -9.60 3.54 -23.46
C ASN A 3 -8.30 3.91 -22.73
N VAL A 4 -7.49 4.77 -23.32
CA VAL A 4 -6.23 5.25 -22.71
C VAL A 4 -6.49 6.00 -21.41
N LYS A 5 -7.47 6.90 -21.37
CA LYS A 5 -7.81 7.63 -20.14
C LYS A 5 -8.32 6.69 -19.04
N GLU A 6 -9.11 5.69 -19.40
CA GLU A 6 -9.59 4.69 -18.44
C GLU A 6 -8.42 3.86 -17.88
N SER A 7 -7.49 3.41 -18.75
CA SER A 7 -6.30 2.66 -18.33
C SER A 7 -5.42 3.45 -17.34
N ILE A 8 -5.24 4.75 -17.59
CA ILE A 8 -4.47 5.63 -16.68
C ILE A 8 -5.17 5.75 -15.33
N ILE A 9 -6.49 5.95 -15.31
CA ILE A 9 -7.26 6.01 -14.05
C ILE A 9 -7.12 4.69 -13.28
N VAL A 10 -7.22 3.55 -13.96
CA VAL A 10 -7.03 2.22 -13.35
C VAL A 10 -5.63 2.09 -12.75
N ALA A 11 -4.59 2.49 -13.50
CA ALA A 11 -3.21 2.43 -13.02
C ALA A 11 -3.00 3.26 -11.75
N PHE A 12 -3.44 4.52 -11.74
CA PHE A 12 -3.31 5.37 -10.56
C PHE A 12 -4.15 4.88 -9.37
N ALA A 13 -5.32 4.33 -9.62
CA ALA A 13 -6.14 3.75 -8.57
C ALA A 13 -5.49 2.48 -8.00
N PHE A 14 -4.89 1.63 -8.84
CA PHE A 14 -4.12 0.47 -8.41
C PHE A 14 -2.93 0.90 -7.54
N VAL A 15 -2.13 1.86 -8.02
CA VAL A 15 -1.03 2.44 -7.22
C VAL A 15 -1.54 2.97 -5.89
N GLY A 16 -2.65 3.73 -5.89
CA GLY A 16 -3.20 4.34 -4.68
C GLY A 16 -3.68 3.35 -3.62
N VAL A 17 -4.11 2.16 -4.03
CA VAL A 17 -4.53 1.10 -3.09
C VAL A 17 -3.33 0.33 -2.55
N VAL A 18 -2.34 0.02 -3.41
CA VAL A 18 -1.13 -0.71 -3.02
C VAL A 18 -0.17 0.18 -2.22
N VAL A 19 -0.02 1.45 -2.64
CA VAL A 19 0.83 2.43 -1.95
C VAL A 19 0.08 3.01 -0.76
N GLY A 20 -0.06 2.18 0.28
CA GLY A 20 -0.77 2.52 1.51
C GLY A 20 0.15 3.05 2.61
N ALA A 21 -0.36 2.99 3.83
CA ALA A 21 0.29 3.49 5.04
C ALA A 21 1.67 2.86 5.30
N GLY A 22 1.79 1.55 5.20
CA GLY A 22 3.06 0.83 5.45
C GLY A 22 4.14 1.19 4.43
N PHE A 23 3.73 1.43 3.17
CA PHE A 23 4.59 1.94 2.12
C PHE A 23 5.07 3.37 2.45
N ALA A 24 4.17 4.24 2.89
CA ALA A 24 4.47 5.64 3.21
C ALA A 24 5.46 5.76 4.38
N THR A 25 5.34 4.91 5.40
CA THR A 25 6.27 4.88 6.55
C THR A 25 7.66 4.36 6.19
N GLY A 26 7.77 3.56 5.13
CA GLY A 26 8.99 2.85 4.75
C GLY A 26 9.25 1.59 5.58
N GLN A 27 8.47 1.34 6.64
CA GLN A 27 8.69 0.22 7.56
C GLN A 27 8.50 -1.14 6.89
N GLU A 28 7.45 -1.28 6.08
CA GLU A 28 7.24 -2.52 5.33
C GLU A 28 8.36 -2.76 4.33
N ILE A 29 8.82 -1.71 3.62
CA ILE A 29 9.90 -1.84 2.65
C ILE A 29 11.20 -2.22 3.34
N PHE A 30 11.47 -1.64 4.49
CA PHE A 30 12.62 -2.01 5.31
C PHE A 30 12.56 -3.49 5.70
N GLN A 31 11.44 -3.96 6.24
CA GLN A 31 11.28 -5.33 6.75
C GLN A 31 11.30 -6.39 5.66
N PHE A 32 10.55 -6.18 4.56
CA PHE A 32 10.39 -7.18 3.52
C PHE A 32 11.50 -7.16 2.46
N PHE A 33 12.22 -6.04 2.31
CA PHE A 33 13.22 -5.90 1.26
C PHE A 33 14.56 -5.40 1.78
N THR A 34 14.64 -4.17 2.31
CA THR A 34 15.92 -3.52 2.61
C THR A 34 16.80 -4.35 3.55
N SER A 35 16.21 -5.00 4.56
CA SER A 35 16.91 -5.89 5.51
C SER A 35 17.63 -7.06 4.86
N HIS A 36 17.32 -7.40 3.61
CA HIS A 36 17.97 -8.47 2.84
C HIS A 36 19.16 -8.01 1.99
N GLY A 37 19.58 -6.75 2.12
CA GLY A 37 20.71 -6.20 1.39
C GLY A 37 20.53 -6.23 -0.12
N ILE A 38 21.53 -6.71 -0.86
CA ILE A 38 21.50 -6.74 -2.32
C ILE A 38 20.34 -7.60 -2.88
N TYR A 39 19.91 -8.62 -2.15
CA TYR A 39 18.78 -9.47 -2.55
C TYR A 39 17.44 -8.74 -2.54
N SER A 40 17.35 -7.56 -1.88
CA SER A 40 16.16 -6.72 -1.91
C SER A 40 15.70 -6.37 -3.32
N ILE A 41 16.66 -6.14 -4.22
CA ILE A 41 16.39 -5.83 -5.64
C ILE A 41 15.64 -6.99 -6.31
N GLY A 42 16.14 -8.21 -6.15
CA GLY A 42 15.50 -9.42 -6.68
C GLY A 42 14.10 -9.63 -6.08
N GLY A 43 13.95 -9.40 -4.77
CA GLY A 43 12.68 -9.47 -4.07
C GLY A 43 11.65 -8.48 -4.61
N ILE A 44 12.05 -7.23 -4.85
CA ILE A 44 11.17 -6.20 -5.40
C ILE A 44 10.70 -6.56 -6.83
N PHE A 45 11.57 -7.11 -7.67
CA PHE A 45 11.16 -7.57 -9.01
C PHE A 45 10.17 -8.73 -8.96
N ILE A 46 10.37 -9.72 -8.06
CA ILE A 46 9.41 -10.81 -7.85
C ILE A 46 8.07 -10.24 -7.39
N THR A 47 8.09 -9.36 -6.39
CA THR A 47 6.89 -8.68 -5.90
C THR A 47 6.18 -7.92 -7.01
N GLY A 48 6.91 -7.12 -7.80
CA GLY A 48 6.36 -6.36 -8.91
C GLY A 48 5.69 -7.23 -9.97
N LEU A 49 6.30 -8.37 -10.30
CA LEU A 49 5.73 -9.34 -11.22
C LEU A 49 4.42 -9.92 -10.67
N ILE A 50 4.42 -10.36 -9.42
CA ILE A 50 3.22 -10.94 -8.77
C ILE A 50 2.11 -9.89 -8.66
N LEU A 51 2.42 -8.67 -8.25
CA LEU A 51 1.45 -7.57 -8.17
C LEU A 51 0.86 -7.23 -9.54
N THR A 52 1.70 -7.17 -10.57
CA THR A 52 1.25 -6.88 -11.93
C THR A 52 0.30 -7.95 -12.45
N LEU A 53 0.72 -9.22 -12.38
CA LEU A 53 -0.09 -10.34 -12.87
C LEU A 53 -1.35 -10.53 -12.01
N GLY A 54 -1.23 -10.49 -10.70
CA GLY A 54 -2.33 -10.59 -9.76
C GLY A 54 -3.33 -9.44 -9.90
N GLY A 55 -2.84 -8.21 -10.04
CA GLY A 55 -3.69 -7.04 -10.28
C GLY A 55 -4.48 -7.13 -11.59
N ILE A 56 -3.82 -7.52 -12.70
CA ILE A 56 -4.49 -7.77 -13.97
C ILE A 56 -5.55 -8.87 -13.81
N PHE A 57 -5.21 -9.97 -13.15
CA PHE A 57 -6.12 -11.09 -12.93
C PHE A 57 -7.37 -10.66 -12.17
N VAL A 58 -7.22 -9.94 -11.06
CA VAL A 58 -8.32 -9.48 -10.23
C VAL A 58 -9.21 -8.47 -10.99
N LEU A 59 -8.60 -7.47 -11.63
CA LEU A 59 -9.31 -6.49 -12.46
C LEU A 59 -10.10 -7.16 -13.60
N ASN A 60 -9.49 -8.11 -14.31
CA ASN A 60 -10.12 -8.80 -15.42
C ASN A 60 -11.26 -9.72 -14.96
N THR A 61 -11.11 -10.36 -13.80
CA THR A 61 -12.18 -11.15 -13.17
C THR A 61 -13.38 -10.25 -12.84
N GLY A 62 -13.13 -9.13 -12.16
CA GLY A 62 -14.16 -8.13 -11.87
C GLY A 62 -14.87 -7.64 -13.14
N PHE A 63 -14.09 -7.35 -14.19
CA PHE A 63 -14.63 -6.92 -15.50
C PHE A 63 -15.55 -7.96 -16.13
N ARG A 64 -15.13 -9.23 -16.17
CA ARG A 64 -15.90 -10.33 -16.77
C ARG A 64 -17.20 -10.61 -16.03
N LEU A 65 -17.15 -10.57 -14.70
CA LEU A 65 -18.31 -10.85 -13.84
C LEU A 65 -19.20 -9.61 -13.63
N LYS A 66 -18.75 -8.43 -14.04
CA LYS A 66 -19.39 -7.15 -13.70
C LYS A 66 -19.62 -7.02 -12.20
N SER A 67 -18.62 -7.46 -11.42
CA SER A 67 -18.71 -7.61 -9.98
C SER A 67 -19.02 -6.30 -9.26
N GLN A 68 -20.01 -6.35 -8.38
CA GLN A 68 -20.39 -5.24 -7.51
C GLN A 68 -19.75 -5.39 -6.10
N ASN A 69 -19.36 -6.61 -5.76
CA ASN A 69 -18.64 -6.94 -4.52
C ASN A 69 -17.57 -8.01 -4.79
N HIS A 70 -16.62 -8.15 -3.87
CA HIS A 70 -15.53 -9.11 -4.06
C HIS A 70 -15.94 -10.58 -3.84
N SER A 71 -16.99 -10.84 -3.05
CA SER A 71 -17.49 -12.19 -2.79
C SER A 71 -17.94 -12.90 -4.08
N GLU A 72 -18.45 -12.15 -5.07
CA GLU A 72 -18.81 -12.71 -6.38
C GLU A 72 -17.62 -13.34 -7.09
N SER A 73 -16.48 -12.66 -7.10
CA SER A 73 -15.25 -13.15 -7.71
C SER A 73 -14.69 -14.37 -6.96
N ILE A 74 -14.77 -14.40 -5.65
CA ILE A 74 -14.34 -15.55 -4.84
C ILE A 74 -15.22 -16.77 -5.14
N ARG A 75 -16.53 -16.60 -5.16
CA ARG A 75 -17.51 -17.67 -5.44
C ARG A 75 -17.44 -18.19 -6.87
N TYR A 76 -16.94 -17.41 -7.78
CA TYR A 76 -16.77 -17.86 -9.17
C TYR A 76 -15.68 -18.94 -9.31
N TYR A 77 -14.60 -18.84 -8.52
CA TYR A 77 -13.47 -19.78 -8.60
C TYR A 77 -13.52 -20.90 -7.55
N LEU A 78 -14.19 -20.67 -6.42
CA LEU A 78 -14.16 -21.60 -5.29
C LEU A 78 -15.54 -22.19 -5.00
N HIS A 79 -15.53 -23.42 -4.50
CA HIS A 79 -16.75 -24.06 -3.98
C HIS A 79 -17.39 -23.17 -2.89
N PRO A 80 -18.73 -23.07 -2.80
CA PRO A 80 -19.42 -22.14 -1.89
C PRO A 80 -18.94 -22.17 -0.43
N THR A 81 -18.65 -23.35 0.10
CA THR A 81 -18.15 -23.51 1.48
C THR A 81 -16.75 -22.90 1.65
N ILE A 82 -15.84 -23.15 0.69
CA ILE A 82 -14.48 -22.62 0.70
C ILE A 82 -14.52 -21.10 0.47
N ALA A 83 -15.36 -20.65 -0.44
CA ALA A 83 -15.56 -19.21 -0.72
C ALA A 83 -15.99 -18.46 0.54
N LYS A 84 -16.93 -19.01 1.31
CA LYS A 84 -17.38 -18.42 2.58
C LYS A 84 -16.25 -18.35 3.61
N LEU A 85 -15.40 -19.37 3.70
CA LEU A 85 -14.25 -19.37 4.61
C LEU A 85 -13.24 -18.27 4.21
N PHE A 86 -12.93 -18.17 2.92
CA PHE A 86 -12.04 -17.11 2.41
C PHE A 86 -12.60 -15.70 2.65
N ASP A 87 -13.89 -15.50 2.48
CA ASP A 87 -14.59 -14.24 2.72
C ASP A 87 -14.44 -13.80 4.19
N ILE A 88 -14.60 -14.75 5.13
CA ILE A 88 -14.40 -14.50 6.56
C ILE A 88 -12.93 -14.16 6.87
N ILE A 89 -11.99 -14.96 6.34
CA ILE A 89 -10.55 -14.74 6.54
C ILE A 89 -10.15 -13.35 6.01
N LEU A 90 -10.58 -13.00 4.80
CA LEU A 90 -10.30 -11.70 4.19
C LEU A 90 -10.89 -10.55 5.03
N THR A 91 -12.11 -10.72 5.52
CA THR A 91 -12.77 -9.74 6.40
C THR A 91 -11.98 -9.50 7.69
N VAL A 92 -11.57 -10.57 8.38
CA VAL A 92 -10.76 -10.47 9.61
C VAL A 92 -9.39 -9.85 9.30
N PHE A 93 -8.77 -10.25 8.19
CA PHE A 93 -7.49 -9.70 7.74
C PHE A 93 -7.57 -8.18 7.49
N LEU A 94 -8.55 -7.72 6.70
CA LEU A 94 -8.72 -6.29 6.39
C LEU A 94 -9.04 -5.47 7.64
N PHE A 95 -9.82 -6.02 8.56
CA PHE A 95 -10.11 -5.36 9.85
C PHE A 95 -8.85 -5.24 10.71
N SER A 96 -8.06 -6.31 10.82
CA SER A 96 -6.79 -6.30 11.54
C SER A 96 -5.81 -5.30 10.92
N LEU A 97 -5.74 -5.27 9.58
CA LEU A 97 -4.91 -4.31 8.85
C LEU A 97 -5.34 -2.86 9.14
N ALA A 98 -6.65 -2.57 9.19
CA ALA A 98 -7.14 -1.24 9.52
C ALA A 98 -6.73 -0.79 10.94
N ILE A 99 -6.72 -1.71 11.90
CA ILE A 99 -6.25 -1.43 13.27
C ILE A 99 -4.75 -1.10 13.25
N ILE A 100 -3.92 -1.93 12.59
CA ILE A 100 -2.47 -1.74 12.50
C ILE A 100 -2.16 -0.40 11.82
N MET A 101 -2.84 -0.09 10.72
CA MET A 101 -2.66 1.17 10.01
C MET A 101 -3.07 2.38 10.84
N THR A 102 -4.15 2.29 11.62
CA THR A 102 -4.57 3.36 12.54
C THR A 102 -3.51 3.60 13.62
N ALA A 103 -2.91 2.54 14.17
CA ALA A 103 -1.81 2.65 15.12
C ALA A 103 -0.57 3.29 14.50
N GLY A 104 -0.21 2.92 13.27
CA GLY A 104 0.87 3.57 12.50
C GLY A 104 0.63 5.06 12.27
N GLY A 105 -0.61 5.44 11.94
CA GLY A 105 -1.00 6.85 11.83
C GLY A 105 -0.91 7.63 13.14
N ALA A 106 -1.30 7.02 14.24
CA ALA A 106 -1.16 7.61 15.56
C ALA A 106 0.31 7.81 15.94
N SER A 107 1.19 6.84 15.64
CA SER A 107 2.64 6.97 15.80
C SER A 107 3.21 8.11 14.96
N THR A 108 2.76 8.23 13.71
CA THR A 108 3.18 9.32 12.81
C THR A 108 2.81 10.70 13.38
N ILE A 109 1.60 10.85 13.90
CA ILE A 109 1.15 12.10 14.52
C ILE A 109 1.96 12.37 15.81
N ASN A 110 2.18 11.35 16.63
CA ASN A 110 2.97 11.48 17.85
C ASN A 110 4.41 11.92 17.58
N GLU A 111 5.12 11.25 16.64
CA GLU A 111 6.51 11.58 16.29
C GLU A 111 6.67 12.91 15.56
N SER A 112 5.65 13.33 14.82
CA SER A 112 5.72 14.55 14.00
C SER A 112 5.27 15.80 14.73
N PHE A 113 4.24 15.68 15.56
CA PHE A 113 3.55 16.81 16.19
C PHE A 113 3.61 16.78 17.71
N GLY A 114 4.23 15.75 18.32
CA GLY A 114 4.37 15.62 19.77
C GLY A 114 3.07 15.34 20.53
N LEU A 115 1.99 15.01 19.83
CA LEU A 115 0.72 14.68 20.49
C LEU A 115 0.80 13.29 21.15
N PRO A 116 0.22 13.10 22.36
CA PRO A 116 0.17 11.78 22.98
C PRO A 116 -0.48 10.74 22.08
N PHE A 117 0.04 9.51 22.05
CA PHE A 117 -0.41 8.43 21.18
C PHE A 117 -1.91 8.17 21.27
N TRP A 118 -2.48 8.15 22.48
CA TRP A 118 -3.93 7.94 22.68
C TRP A 118 -4.78 9.04 22.06
N LEU A 119 -4.34 10.31 22.13
CA LEU A 119 -5.04 11.45 21.54
C LEU A 119 -4.93 11.41 19.99
N SER A 120 -3.76 11.08 19.47
CA SER A 120 -3.52 10.89 18.04
C SER A 120 -4.41 9.79 17.45
N SER A 121 -4.52 8.65 18.16
CA SER A 121 -5.42 7.55 17.78
C SER A 121 -6.89 7.99 17.79
N PHE A 122 -7.30 8.70 18.84
CA PHE A 122 -8.68 9.16 18.98
C PHE A 122 -9.08 10.14 17.86
N ILE A 123 -8.22 11.10 17.54
CA ILE A 123 -8.44 12.06 16.44
C ILE A 123 -8.60 11.31 15.12
N LEU A 124 -7.69 10.37 14.83
CA LEU A 124 -7.73 9.58 13.59
C LEU A 124 -9.02 8.76 13.49
N VAL A 125 -9.40 8.05 14.53
CA VAL A 125 -10.63 7.24 14.56
C VAL A 125 -11.87 8.10 14.33
N ILE A 126 -11.95 9.26 14.99
CA ILE A 126 -13.09 10.18 14.79
C ILE A 126 -13.13 10.68 13.34
N LEU A 127 -12.01 11.08 12.77
CA LEU A 127 -11.95 11.54 11.37
C LEU A 127 -12.39 10.43 10.41
N ILE A 128 -11.94 9.20 10.64
CA ILE A 128 -12.36 8.03 9.84
C ILE A 128 -13.86 7.82 9.96
N LEU A 129 -14.40 7.79 11.17
CA LEU A 129 -15.84 7.59 11.40
C LEU A 129 -16.69 8.67 10.73
N ILE A 130 -16.33 9.95 10.86
CA ILE A 130 -17.03 11.05 10.20
C ILE A 130 -17.02 10.86 8.69
N THR A 131 -15.89 10.44 8.13
CA THR A 131 -15.73 10.25 6.69
C THR A 131 -16.59 9.11 6.16
N LEU A 132 -16.78 8.05 6.93
CA LEU A 132 -17.61 6.91 6.54
C LEU A 132 -19.11 7.28 6.36
N PHE A 133 -19.56 8.42 6.89
CA PHE A 133 -20.89 8.96 6.60
C PHE A 133 -20.98 9.74 5.28
N LEU A 134 -19.87 9.99 4.59
CA LEU A 134 -19.88 10.65 3.28
C LEU A 134 -20.37 9.70 2.18
N LYS A 135 -20.94 10.27 1.12
CA LYS A 135 -21.32 9.49 -0.07
C LYS A 135 -20.08 8.90 -0.76
N PHE A 136 -20.21 7.66 -1.22
CA PHE A 136 -19.13 6.86 -1.83
C PHE A 136 -18.33 7.60 -2.93
N ASP A 137 -19.01 8.35 -3.80
CA ASP A 137 -18.34 9.09 -4.89
C ASP A 137 -17.42 10.21 -4.38
N ARG A 138 -17.79 10.86 -3.27
CA ARG A 138 -16.94 11.87 -2.62
C ARG A 138 -15.72 11.25 -1.95
N LEU A 139 -15.90 10.07 -1.38
CA LEU A 139 -14.81 9.31 -0.77
C LEU A 139 -13.75 8.93 -1.79
N ILE A 140 -14.14 8.37 -2.94
CA ILE A 140 -13.19 8.03 -4.02
C ILE A 140 -12.42 9.27 -4.50
N ALA A 141 -13.08 10.43 -4.60
CA ALA A 141 -12.44 11.66 -5.01
C ALA A 141 -11.37 12.13 -4.00
N VAL A 142 -11.65 12.03 -2.70
CA VAL A 142 -10.69 12.35 -1.63
C VAL A 142 -9.53 11.36 -1.64
N LEU A 143 -9.84 10.05 -1.73
CA LEU A 143 -8.86 8.97 -1.75
C LEU A 143 -7.88 9.08 -2.93
N GLY A 144 -8.38 9.41 -4.12
CA GLY A 144 -7.54 9.55 -5.32
C GLY A 144 -6.66 10.80 -5.34
N GLY A 145 -6.99 11.83 -4.55
CA GLY A 145 -6.29 13.10 -4.56
C GLY A 145 -4.95 13.10 -3.80
N VAL A 146 -4.78 12.24 -2.80
CA VAL A 146 -3.58 12.23 -1.92
C VAL A 146 -2.42 11.47 -2.54
N THR A 147 -2.68 10.40 -3.28
CA THR A 147 -1.66 9.51 -3.86
C THR A 147 -0.63 10.22 -4.73
N PRO A 148 -0.98 11.14 -5.66
CA PRO A 148 0.01 11.85 -6.47
C PRO A 148 1.01 12.66 -5.63
N PHE A 149 0.56 13.26 -4.52
CA PHE A 149 1.44 14.03 -3.64
C PHE A 149 2.42 13.11 -2.90
N LEU A 150 1.98 11.96 -2.42
CA LEU A 150 2.88 10.97 -1.82
C LEU A 150 3.93 10.52 -2.84
N VAL A 151 3.50 10.13 -4.04
CA VAL A 151 4.41 9.70 -5.10
C VAL A 151 5.45 10.78 -5.40
N ALA A 152 5.03 12.05 -5.51
CA ALA A 152 5.94 13.16 -5.79
C ALA A 152 6.98 13.35 -4.67
N VAL A 153 6.58 13.30 -3.40
CA VAL A 153 7.51 13.46 -2.27
C VAL A 153 8.43 12.26 -2.14
N VAL A 154 7.94 11.04 -2.31
CA VAL A 154 8.75 9.82 -2.29
C VAL A 154 9.80 9.84 -3.40
N VAL A 155 9.40 10.22 -4.62
CA VAL A 155 10.35 10.34 -5.75
C VAL A 155 11.39 11.43 -5.46
N MET A 156 10.99 12.56 -4.90
CA MET A 156 11.92 13.64 -4.53
C MET A 156 12.96 13.17 -3.50
N ILE A 157 12.53 12.50 -2.43
CA ILE A 157 13.42 11.94 -1.40
C ILE A 157 14.37 10.91 -2.02
N ALA A 158 13.82 9.98 -2.81
CA ALA A 158 14.61 8.93 -3.46
C ALA A 158 15.65 9.48 -4.43
N VAL A 159 15.28 10.48 -5.25
CA VAL A 159 16.22 11.15 -6.17
C VAL A 159 17.31 11.87 -5.40
N TYR A 160 16.98 12.55 -4.31
CA TYR A 160 17.97 13.20 -3.45
C TYR A 160 19.02 12.20 -2.97
N TYR A 161 18.61 11.07 -2.36
CA TYR A 161 19.54 10.06 -1.86
C TYR A 161 20.26 9.30 -2.97
N PHE A 162 19.66 9.15 -4.14
CA PHE A 162 20.35 8.57 -5.30
C PHE A 162 21.51 9.45 -5.83
N ILE A 163 21.37 10.77 -5.70
CA ILE A 163 22.40 11.72 -6.18
C ILE A 163 23.47 11.97 -5.10
N THR A 164 23.06 12.06 -3.81
CA THR A 164 23.94 12.52 -2.72
C THR A 164 24.51 11.41 -1.86
N GLY A 165 23.93 10.22 -1.93
CA GLY A 165 24.26 9.12 -1.03
C GLY A 165 25.11 8.03 -1.68
N ASP A 166 25.79 7.26 -0.85
CA ASP A 166 26.55 6.08 -1.26
C ASP A 166 25.76 4.81 -0.98
N LEU A 167 25.49 4.02 -2.03
CA LEU A 167 24.82 2.73 -1.91
C LEU A 167 25.77 1.71 -1.27
N ASN A 168 25.62 1.47 0.02
CA ASN A 168 26.43 0.51 0.76
C ASN A 168 25.63 -0.70 1.22
N PHE A 169 25.60 -1.74 0.40
CA PHE A 169 24.93 -3.00 0.74
C PHE A 169 25.72 -3.87 1.73
N SER A 170 26.99 -3.57 2.02
CA SER A 170 27.82 -4.36 2.95
C SER A 170 27.30 -4.26 4.37
N ASP A 171 26.95 -3.06 4.82
CA ASP A 171 26.42 -2.81 6.18
C ASP A 171 25.09 -3.54 6.38
N VAL A 172 24.21 -3.50 5.36
CA VAL A 172 22.94 -4.22 5.37
C VAL A 172 23.16 -5.73 5.44
N SER A 173 24.13 -6.25 4.66
CA SER A 173 24.44 -7.69 4.68
C SER A 173 24.98 -8.15 6.02
N GLN A 174 25.79 -7.32 6.69
CA GLN A 174 26.30 -7.60 8.03
C GLN A 174 25.14 -7.64 9.05
N TYR A 175 24.23 -6.68 8.99
CA TYR A 175 23.03 -6.65 9.85
C TYR A 175 22.14 -7.88 9.61
N SER A 176 21.89 -8.26 8.37
CA SER A 176 21.10 -9.44 8.01
C SER A 176 21.71 -10.73 8.56
N ASN A 177 23.03 -10.86 8.53
CA ASN A 177 23.72 -12.03 9.08
C ASN A 177 23.66 -12.10 10.62
N GLN A 178 23.65 -10.96 11.29
CA GLN A 178 23.56 -10.87 12.76
C GLN A 178 22.13 -11.06 13.26
N ASN A 179 21.16 -10.51 12.55
CA ASN A 179 19.73 -10.55 12.88
C ASN A 179 19.01 -11.51 11.93
N LYS A 180 19.23 -12.81 12.11
CA LYS A 180 18.56 -13.83 11.30
C LYS A 180 17.05 -13.64 11.37
N SER A 181 16.45 -13.29 10.24
CA SER A 181 15.00 -13.25 10.09
C SER A 181 14.40 -14.64 10.41
N ILE A 182 13.20 -14.65 11.00
CA ILE A 182 12.40 -15.88 11.16
C ILE A 182 11.95 -16.40 9.79
N SER A 183 12.00 -15.54 8.78
CA SER A 183 11.63 -15.85 7.40
C SER A 183 12.63 -16.82 6.74
N PRO A 184 12.17 -17.77 5.90
CA PRO A 184 13.02 -18.66 5.12
C PRO A 184 13.99 -17.93 4.17
N GLY A 185 13.75 -16.65 3.85
CA GLY A 185 14.63 -15.84 3.02
C GLY A 185 13.90 -14.74 2.22
N TRP A 186 14.69 -13.93 1.55
CA TRP A 186 14.24 -12.75 0.79
C TRP A 186 13.13 -13.04 -0.25
N TRP A 187 13.18 -14.19 -0.91
CA TRP A 187 12.18 -14.60 -1.90
C TRP A 187 10.82 -14.88 -1.25
N PHE A 188 10.83 -15.45 -0.05
CA PHE A 188 9.61 -15.74 0.70
C PHE A 188 8.96 -14.45 1.21
N ASP A 189 9.78 -13.52 1.70
CA ASP A 189 9.31 -12.20 2.13
C ASP A 189 8.74 -11.38 0.96
N ALA A 190 9.36 -11.49 -0.22
CA ALA A 190 8.83 -10.88 -1.43
C ALA A 190 7.44 -11.41 -1.83
N ILE A 191 7.25 -12.74 -1.75
CA ILE A 191 5.96 -13.38 -2.02
C ILE A 191 4.92 -12.99 -0.95
N ASN A 192 5.32 -12.96 0.33
CA ASN A 192 4.45 -12.55 1.42
C ASN A 192 3.99 -11.11 1.26
N TYR A 193 4.90 -10.19 0.94
CA TYR A 193 4.56 -8.81 0.70
C TYR A 193 3.59 -8.65 -0.48
N ALA A 194 3.87 -9.31 -1.60
CA ALA A 194 2.98 -9.29 -2.76
C ALA A 194 1.57 -9.83 -2.41
N SER A 195 1.52 -10.93 -1.64
CA SER A 195 0.26 -11.54 -1.20
C SER A 195 -0.53 -10.63 -0.26
N LEU A 196 0.16 -9.97 0.69
CA LEU A 196 -0.41 -8.97 1.59
C LEU A 196 -1.07 -7.83 0.79
N GLN A 197 -0.35 -7.29 -0.18
CA GLN A 197 -0.82 -6.16 -0.99
C GLN A 197 -1.97 -6.54 -1.92
N ILE A 198 -1.92 -7.73 -2.54
CA ILE A 198 -3.04 -8.24 -3.35
C ILE A 198 -4.28 -8.47 -2.48
N ALA A 199 -4.13 -9.06 -1.30
CA ALA A 199 -5.25 -9.28 -0.39
C ALA A 199 -5.89 -7.95 0.05
N ALA A 200 -5.08 -6.95 0.37
CA ALA A 200 -5.55 -5.61 0.72
C ALA A 200 -6.27 -4.92 -0.45
N ALA A 201 -5.75 -5.07 -1.67
CA ALA A 201 -6.30 -4.44 -2.87
C ALA A 201 -7.45 -5.24 -3.51
N PHE A 202 -7.65 -6.51 -3.16
CA PHE A 202 -8.52 -7.46 -3.84
C PHE A 202 -9.94 -6.94 -4.03
N SER A 203 -10.57 -6.52 -2.94
CA SER A 203 -11.95 -6.04 -2.96
C SER A 203 -12.12 -4.81 -3.84
N PHE A 204 -11.22 -3.85 -3.71
CA PHE A 204 -11.25 -2.61 -4.49
C PHE A 204 -11.05 -2.88 -5.98
N LEU A 205 -10.03 -3.67 -6.35
CA LEU A 205 -9.72 -4.00 -7.74
C LEU A 205 -10.83 -4.80 -8.40
N THR A 206 -11.46 -5.72 -7.67
CA THR A 206 -12.61 -6.49 -8.17
C THR A 206 -13.77 -5.58 -8.55
N VAL A 207 -14.20 -4.70 -7.64
CA VAL A 207 -15.32 -3.77 -7.88
C VAL A 207 -14.97 -2.76 -8.96
N MET A 208 -13.73 -2.26 -8.96
CA MET A 208 -13.23 -1.37 -10.00
C MET A 208 -13.29 -2.04 -11.37
N GLY A 209 -12.80 -3.28 -11.48
CA GLY A 209 -12.88 -4.08 -12.70
C GLY A 209 -14.31 -4.17 -13.22
N GLY A 210 -15.29 -4.43 -12.34
CA GLY A 210 -16.70 -4.51 -12.69
C GLY A 210 -17.29 -3.24 -13.32
N LYS A 211 -16.76 -2.07 -12.97
CA LYS A 211 -17.20 -0.77 -13.48
C LYS A 211 -16.54 -0.32 -14.79
N LEU A 212 -15.51 -1.03 -15.26
CA LEU A 212 -14.80 -0.66 -16.48
C LEU A 212 -15.64 -0.90 -17.73
N ARG A 213 -15.38 -0.06 -18.73
CA ARG A 213 -16.01 -0.15 -20.06
C ARG A 213 -15.21 -1.02 -21.03
N TYR A 214 -13.87 -0.97 -20.92
CA TYR A 214 -12.97 -1.63 -21.85
C TYR A 214 -12.14 -2.71 -21.12
N GLN A 215 -12.16 -3.93 -21.65
CA GLN A 215 -11.34 -5.02 -21.10
C GLN A 215 -9.84 -4.70 -21.17
N SER A 216 -9.39 -4.04 -22.22
CA SER A 216 -8.00 -3.60 -22.35
C SER A 216 -7.54 -2.69 -21.22
N SER A 217 -8.45 -1.96 -20.56
CA SER A 217 -8.12 -1.13 -19.41
C SER A 217 -7.72 -1.96 -18.18
N THR A 218 -8.17 -3.22 -18.07
CA THR A 218 -7.71 -4.12 -17.00
C THR A 218 -6.26 -4.51 -17.19
N ILE A 219 -5.85 -4.77 -18.44
CA ILE A 219 -4.50 -5.20 -18.79
C ILE A 219 -3.54 -4.02 -18.70
N TYR A 220 -3.81 -2.94 -19.44
CA TYR A 220 -2.91 -1.78 -19.47
C TYR A 220 -2.86 -1.05 -18.13
N GLY A 221 -4.01 -0.93 -17.44
CA GLY A 221 -4.06 -0.32 -16.12
C GLY A 221 -3.30 -1.12 -15.07
N GLY A 222 -3.47 -2.45 -15.05
CA GLY A 222 -2.73 -3.35 -14.16
C GLY A 222 -1.23 -3.37 -14.47
N LEU A 223 -0.84 -3.39 -15.76
CA LEU A 223 0.55 -3.37 -16.18
C LEU A 223 1.25 -2.06 -15.77
N ILE A 224 0.68 -0.92 -16.13
CA ILE A 224 1.24 0.40 -15.79
C ILE A 224 1.29 0.58 -14.29
N GLY A 225 0.21 0.24 -13.57
CA GLY A 225 0.17 0.33 -12.11
C GLY A 225 1.22 -0.55 -11.43
N GLY A 226 1.37 -1.80 -11.86
CA GLY A 226 2.39 -2.72 -11.33
C GLY A 226 3.82 -2.23 -11.58
N ILE A 227 4.11 -1.69 -12.77
CA ILE A 227 5.42 -1.08 -13.09
C ILE A 227 5.68 0.12 -12.17
N ILE A 228 4.71 1.02 -12.01
CA ILE A 228 4.87 2.20 -11.14
C ILE A 228 5.13 1.77 -9.70
N VAL A 229 4.38 0.80 -9.15
CA VAL A 229 4.61 0.29 -7.79
C VAL A 229 6.02 -0.31 -7.66
N THR A 230 6.47 -1.11 -8.64
CA THR A 230 7.81 -1.70 -8.64
C THR A 230 8.89 -0.63 -8.61
N LEU A 231 8.76 0.41 -9.43
CA LEU A 231 9.70 1.53 -9.46
C LEU A 231 9.70 2.30 -8.13
N LEU A 232 8.53 2.53 -7.53
CA LEU A 232 8.44 3.20 -6.24
C LEU A 232 9.08 2.38 -5.12
N LEU A 233 8.88 1.05 -5.11
CA LEU A 233 9.57 0.14 -4.18
C LEU A 233 11.09 0.22 -4.31
N LEU A 234 11.60 0.19 -5.54
CA LEU A 234 13.04 0.34 -5.81
C LEU A 234 13.58 1.69 -5.32
N LEU A 235 12.87 2.77 -5.60
CA LEU A 235 13.28 4.11 -5.22
C LEU A 235 13.36 4.28 -3.70
N ILE A 236 12.35 3.84 -2.96
CA ILE A 236 12.38 3.90 -1.49
C ILE A 236 13.47 2.98 -0.95
N ASN A 237 13.57 1.75 -1.46
CA ASN A 237 14.58 0.80 -1.02
C ASN A 237 15.99 1.37 -1.18
N PHE A 238 16.31 2.05 -2.27
CA PHE A 238 17.61 2.71 -2.47
C PHE A 238 17.84 3.80 -1.42
N GLY A 239 16.87 4.65 -1.16
CA GLY A 239 16.98 5.66 -0.09
C GLY A 239 17.21 5.04 1.29
N LEU A 240 16.53 3.93 1.59
CA LEU A 240 16.71 3.21 2.86
C LEU A 240 18.09 2.54 2.97
N VAL A 241 18.62 1.96 1.88
CA VAL A 241 19.96 1.36 1.86
C VAL A 241 21.04 2.42 2.10
N THR A 242 20.91 3.59 1.48
CA THR A 242 21.87 4.69 1.62
C THR A 242 22.07 5.14 3.06
N GLU A 243 20.99 5.26 3.83
CA GLU A 243 21.01 5.73 5.23
C GLU A 243 20.78 4.59 6.23
N PHE A 244 21.11 3.36 5.86
CA PHE A 244 20.77 2.15 6.60
C PHE A 244 21.12 2.22 8.08
N ASN A 245 22.34 2.67 8.43
CA ASN A 245 22.82 2.71 9.80
C ASN A 245 22.01 3.64 10.71
N GLN A 246 21.38 4.66 10.15
CA GLN A 246 20.56 5.62 10.88
C GLN A 246 19.10 5.18 11.00
N ILE A 247 18.60 4.44 9.98
CA ILE A 247 17.18 4.09 9.91
C ILE A 247 16.83 2.72 10.47
N LYS A 248 17.80 1.85 10.71
CA LYS A 248 17.59 0.44 11.12
C LYS A 248 16.77 0.25 12.40
N GLU A 249 16.75 1.26 13.27
CA GLU A 249 15.97 1.27 14.52
C GLU A 249 14.80 2.26 14.47
N ALA A 250 14.59 2.94 13.34
CA ALA A 250 13.56 3.93 13.22
C ALA A 250 12.17 3.29 13.04
N ALA A 251 11.18 3.75 13.80
CA ALA A 251 9.79 3.32 13.62
C ALA A 251 9.19 3.83 12.28
N LEU A 252 9.64 4.98 11.80
CA LEU A 252 9.20 5.62 10.57
C LEU A 252 10.39 5.97 9.66
N PRO A 253 11.02 4.98 9.00
CA PRO A 253 12.23 5.18 8.19
C PRO A 253 12.12 6.30 7.15
N SER A 254 11.03 6.32 6.37
CA SER A 254 10.83 7.36 5.33
C SER A 254 10.70 8.77 5.90
N LEU A 255 10.12 8.91 7.10
CA LEU A 255 10.02 10.20 7.79
C LEU A 255 11.40 10.67 8.27
N LEU A 256 12.21 9.76 8.77
CA LEU A 256 13.57 10.08 9.20
C LEU A 256 14.40 10.57 8.01
N LEU A 257 14.35 9.86 6.87
CA LEU A 257 14.99 10.31 5.63
C LEU A 257 14.54 11.72 5.22
N ALA A 258 13.24 11.99 5.27
CA ALA A 258 12.70 13.31 4.94
C ALA A 258 13.22 14.41 5.88
N LYS A 259 13.26 14.14 7.19
CA LYS A 259 13.78 15.09 8.22
C LYS A 259 15.26 15.39 8.05
N GLN A 260 16.06 14.42 7.60
CA GLN A 260 17.50 14.59 7.36
C GLN A 260 17.79 15.52 6.18
N ILE A 261 16.94 15.50 5.13
CA ILE A 261 17.07 16.41 4.01
C ILE A 261 16.80 17.85 4.49
N SER A 262 15.66 18.06 5.15
CA SER A 262 15.26 19.36 5.68
C SER A 262 14.09 19.20 6.67
N PRO A 263 14.03 20.00 7.74
CA PRO A 263 12.86 20.04 8.63
C PRO A 263 11.55 20.31 7.89
N SER A 264 11.57 21.15 6.87
CA SER A 264 10.39 21.48 6.06
C SER A 264 9.89 20.26 5.26
N ILE A 265 10.81 19.50 4.65
CA ILE A 265 10.47 18.25 3.93
C ILE A 265 9.93 17.21 4.92
N GLY A 266 10.50 17.14 6.12
CA GLY A 266 10.00 16.29 7.19
C GLY A 266 8.54 16.61 7.57
N ILE A 267 8.19 17.89 7.71
CA ILE A 267 6.81 18.31 7.99
C ILE A 267 5.88 17.95 6.83
N ILE A 268 6.27 18.22 5.59
CA ILE A 268 5.47 17.87 4.39
C ILE A 268 5.23 16.35 4.36
N MET A 269 6.28 15.56 4.56
CA MET A 269 6.19 14.10 4.61
C MET A 269 5.26 13.62 5.72
N SER A 270 5.33 14.21 6.91
CA SER A 270 4.46 13.89 8.05
C SER A 270 2.98 14.09 7.70
N VAL A 271 2.64 15.24 7.11
CA VAL A 271 1.26 15.54 6.70
C VAL A 271 0.77 14.55 5.65
N ILE A 272 1.60 14.28 4.65
CA ILE A 272 1.26 13.33 3.57
C ILE A 272 1.09 11.92 4.14
N MET A 273 1.97 11.47 5.03
CA MET A 273 1.86 10.16 5.68
C MET A 273 0.54 10.02 6.44
N VAL A 274 0.18 11.01 7.27
CA VAL A 274 -1.11 11.00 7.99
C VAL A 274 -2.29 10.92 7.03
N LEU A 275 -2.26 11.70 5.95
CA LEU A 275 -3.31 11.67 4.92
C LEU A 275 -3.39 10.32 4.20
N VAL A 276 -2.26 9.71 3.86
CA VAL A 276 -2.21 8.38 3.20
C VAL A 276 -2.71 7.30 4.13
N ILE A 277 -2.28 7.31 5.39
CA ILE A 277 -2.73 6.35 6.41
C ILE A 277 -4.23 6.47 6.61
N TYR A 278 -4.72 7.68 6.83
CA TYR A 278 -6.15 7.97 6.91
C TYR A 278 -6.91 7.44 5.69
N ASN A 279 -6.39 7.73 4.50
CA ASN A 279 -6.95 7.28 3.22
C ASN A 279 -7.05 5.75 3.15
N THR A 280 -5.98 5.05 3.52
CA THR A 280 -5.93 3.58 3.52
C THR A 280 -6.97 2.99 4.48
N VAL A 281 -7.07 3.52 5.71
CA VAL A 281 -8.02 3.01 6.71
C VAL A 281 -9.46 3.27 6.29
N VAL A 282 -9.75 4.44 5.73
CA VAL A 282 -11.09 4.74 5.17
C VAL A 282 -11.42 3.77 4.03
N GLY A 283 -10.49 3.53 3.11
CA GLY A 283 -10.67 2.57 2.01
C GLY A 283 -10.97 1.15 2.50
N LEU A 284 -10.18 0.65 3.46
CA LEU A 284 -10.39 -0.66 4.08
C LEU A 284 -11.75 -0.75 4.81
N SER A 285 -12.17 0.30 5.51
CA SER A 285 -13.42 0.35 6.25
C SER A 285 -14.65 0.39 5.35
N LEU A 286 -14.57 1.09 4.20
CA LEU A 286 -15.65 1.16 3.22
C LEU A 286 -16.02 -0.18 2.62
N ILE A 287 -15.03 -1.03 2.39
CA ILE A 287 -15.23 -2.38 1.86
C ILE A 287 -16.15 -3.17 2.79
N HIS A 288 -15.95 -3.08 4.10
CA HIS A 288 -16.79 -3.76 5.10
C HIS A 288 -18.23 -3.25 5.16
N ILE A 289 -18.44 -1.93 4.97
CA ILE A 289 -19.79 -1.33 5.03
C ILE A 289 -20.58 -1.69 3.79
N SER A 290 -19.98 -1.62 2.59
CA SER A 290 -20.66 -1.96 1.33
C SER A 290 -21.09 -3.41 1.28
N GLU A 291 -20.34 -4.33 1.88
CA GLU A 291 -20.71 -5.75 1.96
C GLU A 291 -21.87 -6.04 2.89
N ARG A 292 -21.98 -5.31 3.99
CA ARG A 292 -23.12 -5.46 4.91
C ARG A 292 -24.40 -4.91 4.31
N ALA A 293 -24.30 -3.80 3.59
CA ALA A 293 -25.46 -3.20 2.92
C ALA A 293 -25.99 -4.10 1.78
N GLY A 294 -25.11 -4.74 0.98
CA GLY A 294 -25.52 -5.68 -0.07
C GLY A 294 -25.97 -7.07 0.41
N LYS A 295 -25.91 -7.35 1.72
CA LYS A 295 -26.45 -8.57 2.34
C LYS A 295 -27.80 -8.32 3.05
N ALA A 296 -28.25 -7.09 3.09
CA ALA A 296 -29.51 -6.68 3.75
C ALA A 296 -30.69 -6.56 2.75
N ASP A 297 -30.42 -6.65 1.45
CA ASP A 297 -31.40 -6.77 0.36
C ASP A 297 -31.41 -8.23 -0.18
#